data_37754fabf7baf32fe0398c005da7a8a9
#
_entry.id   37754fabf7baf32fe0398c005da7a8a9
#
_cell.length_a   1.000
_cell.length_b   1.000
_cell.length_c   1.000
_cell.angle_alpha   90.00
_cell.angle_beta   90.00
_cell.angle_gamma   90.00
#
_symmetry.space_group_name_H-M   'P 1'
#
loop_
_entity.id
_entity.type
_entity.pdbx_description
1 polymer ?
#
loop_
_entity_poly.entity_id
_entity_poly.type
_entity_poly.pdbx_seq_one_letter_code
_entity_poly.pdbx_strand_id
1 'polypeptide(L)'
;MNRDTLYSMATIDVSQGAKVTLPDAGERYISLMTVNEDGYTNKVRYGKGEYELNKDVVGTDYAFVIVRIFLDSNDKNDVTTVNNLQDNLKIEAASDIPFEPKNWDMTSYHKVHETLIDMFQLLPNTLGAFGKKENVDPIRFILGSAGGYGGLPEEDAFYMNVNPGLSDGKYEMTLKDVPV
;
A
#
# COMPACT_ATOMS: atom_id res chain seq x y z
N MET A 1 -13.53 -3.29 3.33
CA MET A 1 -12.68 -2.58 4.30
C MET A 1 -11.87 -3.64 5.03
N ASN A 2 -10.57 -3.50 5.12
CA ASN A 2 -9.69 -4.42 5.84
C ASN A 2 -9.98 -4.36 7.35
N ARG A 3 -10.12 -5.51 8.00
CA ARG A 3 -10.44 -5.60 9.44
C ARG A 3 -9.33 -6.23 10.26
N ASP A 4 -8.32 -6.74 9.61
CA ASP A 4 -7.22 -7.50 10.21
C ASP A 4 -5.87 -6.80 10.11
N THR A 5 -5.87 -5.54 9.71
CA THR A 5 -4.64 -4.78 9.52
C THR A 5 -4.85 -3.32 9.91
N LEU A 6 -3.97 -2.80 10.77
CA LEU A 6 -3.83 -1.37 11.03
C LEU A 6 -2.79 -0.75 10.10
N TYR A 7 -3.06 0.48 9.70
CA TYR A 7 -2.22 1.24 8.79
C TYR A 7 -1.66 2.47 9.50
N SER A 8 -0.38 2.76 9.26
CA SER A 8 0.25 4.04 9.55
C SER A 8 0.83 4.58 8.24
N MET A 9 0.56 5.83 7.94
CA MET A 9 0.91 6.42 6.64
C MET A 9 1.54 7.79 6.83
N ALA A 10 2.53 8.12 5.99
CA ALA A 10 3.12 9.44 5.93
C ALA A 10 3.68 9.73 4.54
N THR A 11 3.68 11.00 4.14
CA THR A 11 4.46 11.48 3.00
C THR A 11 5.71 12.14 3.55
N ILE A 12 6.89 11.73 3.08
CA ILE A 12 8.19 12.18 3.58
C ILE A 12 9.01 12.75 2.44
N ASP A 13 9.69 13.88 2.68
CA ASP A 13 10.76 14.35 1.82
C ASP A 13 12.00 13.48 2.05
N VAL A 14 12.43 12.78 1.00
CA VAL A 14 13.59 11.89 1.02
C VAL A 14 14.77 12.44 0.20
N SER A 15 14.66 13.67 -0.31
CA SER A 15 15.68 14.31 -1.15
C SER A 15 17.03 14.46 -0.44
N GLN A 16 17.00 14.65 0.89
CA GLN A 16 18.17 14.74 1.75
C GLN A 16 18.41 13.48 2.60
N GLY A 17 17.64 12.42 2.33
CA GLY A 17 17.65 11.18 3.09
C GLY A 17 16.65 11.18 4.24
N ALA A 18 16.12 9.99 4.49
CA ALA A 18 15.23 9.71 5.61
C ALA A 18 15.43 8.27 6.09
N LYS A 19 14.97 7.99 7.30
CA LYS A 19 15.00 6.66 7.89
C LYS A 19 13.63 6.35 8.50
N VAL A 20 13.11 5.16 8.23
CA VAL A 20 11.91 4.63 8.88
C VAL A 20 12.30 3.44 9.74
N THR A 21 11.95 3.49 11.02
CA THR A 21 12.21 2.40 11.95
C THR A 21 10.93 1.65 12.25
N LEU A 22 10.91 0.34 11.97
CA LEU A 22 9.87 -0.57 12.39
C LEU A 22 10.24 -1.23 13.73
N PRO A 23 9.32 -1.26 14.72
CA PRO A 23 9.54 -1.93 16.00
C PRO A 23 9.60 -3.45 15.86
N ASP A 24 10.05 -4.12 16.91
CA ASP A 24 9.98 -5.57 17.03
C ASP A 24 8.54 -6.02 17.28
N ALA A 25 7.94 -6.65 16.29
CA ALA A 25 6.57 -7.19 16.37
C ALA A 25 6.56 -8.72 16.64
N GLY A 26 7.72 -9.34 16.92
CA GLY A 26 7.86 -10.80 17.05
C GLY A 26 7.50 -11.51 15.75
N GLU A 27 6.65 -12.53 15.84
CA GLU A 27 6.14 -13.29 14.70
C GLU A 27 4.97 -12.59 13.95
N ARG A 28 4.53 -11.44 14.46
CA ARG A 28 3.42 -10.69 13.85
C ARG A 28 3.83 -10.07 12.52
N TYR A 29 2.96 -10.18 11.52
CA TYR A 29 3.15 -9.48 10.26
C TYR A 29 3.23 -7.98 10.49
N ILE A 30 4.35 -7.42 10.06
CA ILE A 30 4.57 -5.98 9.94
C ILE A 30 5.33 -5.73 8.65
N SER A 31 4.87 -4.76 7.86
CA SER A 31 5.51 -4.40 6.60
C SER A 31 5.59 -2.89 6.42
N LEU A 32 6.63 -2.45 5.73
CA LEU A 32 6.82 -1.10 5.23
C LEU A 32 6.83 -1.14 3.71
N MET A 33 5.87 -0.49 3.09
CA MET A 33 5.85 -0.25 1.65
C MET A 33 6.15 1.21 1.36
N THR A 34 6.96 1.45 0.33
CA THR A 34 7.25 2.80 -0.17
C THR A 34 6.70 2.95 -1.59
N VAL A 35 5.92 4.01 -1.79
CA VAL A 35 5.37 4.41 -3.10
C VAL A 35 5.97 5.76 -3.45
N ASN A 36 6.47 5.92 -4.67
CA ASN A 36 7.04 7.18 -5.13
C ASN A 36 5.96 8.13 -5.68
N GLU A 37 6.34 9.36 -6.04
CA GLU A 37 5.41 10.39 -6.56
C GLU A 37 4.73 9.96 -7.87
N ASP A 38 5.36 9.07 -8.64
CA ASP A 38 4.79 8.53 -9.88
C ASP A 38 3.81 7.36 -9.62
N GLY A 39 3.66 6.92 -8.36
CA GLY A 39 2.76 5.84 -7.96
C GLY A 39 3.39 4.44 -7.99
N TYR A 40 4.67 4.31 -8.32
CA TYR A 40 5.32 3.00 -8.34
C TYR A 40 5.73 2.54 -6.95
N THR A 41 5.51 1.27 -6.66
CA THR A 41 5.98 0.62 -5.43
C THR A 41 7.39 0.09 -5.64
N ASN A 42 8.37 0.73 -5.02
CA ASN A 42 9.78 0.39 -5.25
C ASN A 42 10.23 -0.82 -4.44
N LYS A 43 9.75 -0.95 -3.20
CA LYS A 43 10.10 -2.07 -2.32
C LYS A 43 9.12 -2.21 -1.17
N VAL A 44 8.82 -3.48 -0.83
CA VAL A 44 8.20 -3.85 0.44
C VAL A 44 9.27 -4.45 1.34
N ARG A 45 9.23 -4.12 2.63
CA ARG A 45 10.17 -4.59 3.65
C ARG A 45 9.38 -5.16 4.81
N TYR A 46 9.90 -6.20 5.42
CA TYR A 46 9.21 -6.97 6.47
C TYR A 46 10.04 -7.02 7.75
N GLY A 47 9.32 -7.08 8.88
CA GLY A 47 9.89 -7.23 10.21
C GLY A 47 10.54 -5.95 10.75
N LYS A 48 11.14 -6.09 11.95
CA LYS A 48 11.84 -5.01 12.61
C LYS A 48 13.08 -4.55 11.83
N GLY A 49 13.40 -3.28 11.91
CA GLY A 49 14.61 -2.74 11.30
C GLY A 49 14.59 -1.25 11.09
N GLU A 50 15.73 -0.73 10.73
CA GLU A 50 15.92 0.64 10.26
C GLU A 50 16.08 0.59 8.73
N TYR A 51 15.23 1.34 8.03
CA TYR A 51 15.15 1.33 6.58
C TYR A 51 15.46 2.71 6.03
N GLU A 52 16.64 2.82 5.41
CA GLU A 52 17.07 4.05 4.75
C GLU A 52 16.25 4.29 3.48
N LEU A 53 15.80 5.53 3.32
CA LEU A 53 15.11 6.05 2.16
C LEU A 53 15.86 7.27 1.62
N ASN A 54 16.06 7.31 0.33
CA ASN A 54 16.64 8.45 -0.38
C ASN A 54 16.14 8.45 -1.83
N LYS A 55 16.47 9.50 -2.56
CA LYS A 55 16.05 9.65 -3.96
C LYS A 55 16.50 8.50 -4.86
N ASP A 56 17.68 7.93 -4.64
CA ASP A 56 18.18 6.82 -5.47
C ASP A 56 17.37 5.55 -5.25
N VAL A 57 16.91 5.31 -4.00
CA VAL A 57 16.09 4.16 -3.62
C VAL A 57 14.62 4.35 -4.03
N VAL A 58 14.10 5.56 -3.88
CA VAL A 58 12.67 5.89 -4.09
C VAL A 58 12.38 6.31 -5.53
N GLY A 59 13.32 6.98 -6.17
CA GLY A 59 13.21 7.47 -7.56
C GLY A 59 12.63 8.87 -7.69
N THR A 60 12.10 9.46 -6.60
CA THR A 60 11.53 10.81 -6.53
C THR A 60 11.95 11.51 -5.23
N ASP A 61 11.67 12.80 -5.10
CA ASP A 61 12.03 13.58 -3.92
C ASP A 61 11.12 13.28 -2.72
N TYR A 62 9.91 12.81 -2.96
CA TYR A 62 8.97 12.40 -1.91
C TYR A 62 8.65 10.91 -2.01
N ALA A 63 8.45 10.31 -0.83
CA ALA A 63 7.96 8.95 -0.66
C ALA A 63 6.66 8.96 0.15
N PHE A 64 5.66 8.24 -0.32
CA PHE A 64 4.51 7.86 0.48
C PHE A 64 4.81 6.52 1.12
N VAL A 65 4.93 6.50 2.44
CA VAL A 65 5.20 5.30 3.23
C VAL A 65 3.93 4.76 3.84
N ILE A 66 3.76 3.44 3.76
CA ILE A 66 2.61 2.73 4.30
C ILE A 66 3.14 1.59 5.15
N VAL A 67 2.92 1.67 6.46
CA VAL A 67 3.17 0.56 7.39
C VAL A 67 1.87 -0.19 7.63
N ARG A 68 1.93 -1.52 7.55
CA ARG A 68 0.82 -2.43 7.82
C ARG A 68 1.20 -3.34 8.97
N ILE A 69 0.32 -3.50 9.94
CA ILE A 69 0.51 -4.39 11.10
C ILE A 69 -0.74 -5.26 11.23
N PHE A 70 -0.55 -6.58 11.26
CA PHE A 70 -1.66 -7.51 11.47
C PHE A 70 -2.32 -7.29 12.84
N LEU A 71 -3.64 -7.41 12.86
CA LEU A 71 -4.49 -7.16 14.02
C LEU A 71 -5.62 -8.20 14.09
N ASP A 72 -5.85 -8.79 15.25
CA ASP A 72 -7.15 -9.39 15.56
C ASP A 72 -8.08 -8.33 16.16
N SER A 73 -8.97 -7.80 15.33
CA SER A 73 -9.90 -6.73 15.74
C SER A 73 -10.95 -7.18 16.75
N ASN A 74 -11.09 -8.49 17.02
CA ASN A 74 -12.02 -9.03 18.01
C ASN A 74 -11.37 -9.16 19.40
N ASP A 75 -10.05 -9.11 19.48
CA ASP A 75 -9.31 -9.13 20.76
C ASP A 75 -8.86 -7.70 21.13
N LYS A 76 -9.48 -7.16 22.20
CA LYS A 76 -9.14 -5.82 22.71
C LYS A 76 -7.69 -5.72 23.21
N ASN A 77 -7.11 -6.82 23.70
CA ASN A 77 -5.71 -6.83 24.14
C ASN A 77 -4.79 -6.74 22.92
N ASP A 78 -5.16 -7.41 21.83
CA ASP A 78 -4.42 -7.35 20.60
C ASP A 78 -4.48 -5.94 19.96
N VAL A 79 -5.64 -5.30 19.98
CA VAL A 79 -5.79 -3.89 19.57
C VAL A 79 -4.84 -3.00 20.37
N THR A 80 -4.76 -3.15 21.68
CA THR A 80 -3.85 -2.38 22.53
C THR A 80 -2.39 -2.65 22.17
N THR A 81 -2.05 -3.91 21.96
CA THR A 81 -0.69 -4.33 21.56
C THR A 81 -0.28 -3.70 20.25
N VAL A 82 -1.14 -3.72 19.24
CA VAL A 82 -0.83 -3.16 17.92
C VAL A 82 -0.77 -1.63 17.96
N ASN A 83 -1.61 -0.97 18.74
CA ASN A 83 -1.49 0.48 18.95
C ASN A 83 -0.13 0.85 19.56
N ASN A 84 0.35 0.09 20.56
CA ASN A 84 1.67 0.30 21.13
C ASN A 84 2.80 0.08 20.11
N LEU A 85 2.64 -0.87 19.17
CA LEU A 85 3.57 -1.02 18.07
C LEU A 85 3.56 0.21 17.14
N GLN A 86 2.38 0.74 16.83
CA GLN A 86 2.26 1.96 16.02
C GLN A 86 2.94 3.17 16.69
N ASP A 87 2.79 3.33 18.01
CA ASP A 87 3.41 4.41 18.78
C ASP A 87 4.94 4.32 18.80
N ASN A 88 5.51 3.15 18.51
CA ASN A 88 6.95 2.91 18.41
C ASN A 88 7.50 3.02 16.98
N LEU A 89 6.67 3.29 15.98
CA LEU A 89 7.14 3.64 14.64
C LEU A 89 7.87 4.98 14.68
N LYS A 90 9.00 5.08 13.97
CA LYS A 90 9.76 6.34 13.91
C LYS A 90 10.07 6.70 12.47
N ILE A 91 10.00 7.99 12.20
CA ILE A 91 10.44 8.59 10.94
C ILE A 91 11.45 9.68 11.30
N GLU A 92 12.64 9.59 10.75
CA GLU A 92 13.70 10.59 10.87
C GLU A 92 14.02 11.05 9.45
N ALA A 93 13.61 12.26 9.08
CA ALA A 93 13.91 12.87 7.80
C ALA A 93 14.90 14.03 7.99
N ALA A 94 15.87 14.14 7.08
CA ALA A 94 16.83 15.24 7.10
C ALA A 94 16.22 16.56 6.55
N SER A 95 15.06 16.47 5.88
CA SER A 95 14.27 17.61 5.39
C SER A 95 12.88 17.57 6.00
N ASP A 96 12.34 18.74 6.30
CA ASP A 96 10.98 18.95 6.80
C ASP A 96 10.09 19.68 5.77
N ILE A 97 10.52 19.75 4.52
CA ILE A 97 9.76 20.41 3.45
C ILE A 97 8.47 19.60 3.20
N PRO A 98 7.30 20.25 3.37
CA PRO A 98 6.03 19.55 3.18
C PRO A 98 5.78 19.23 1.71
N PHE A 99 5.10 18.10 1.44
CA PHE A 99 4.62 17.79 0.10
C PHE A 99 3.50 18.76 -0.29
N GLU A 100 3.70 19.45 -1.39
CA GLU A 100 2.69 20.34 -1.96
C GLU A 100 2.01 19.65 -3.15
N PRO A 101 0.72 19.24 -3.00
CA PRO A 101 0.00 18.63 -4.11
C PRO A 101 -0.21 19.64 -5.24
N LYS A 102 -0.11 19.19 -6.47
CA LYS A 102 -0.42 20.02 -7.65
C LYS A 102 -1.88 20.45 -7.61
N ASN A 103 -2.13 21.68 -8.07
CA ASN A 103 -3.50 22.18 -8.20
C ASN A 103 -4.16 21.57 -9.46
N TRP A 104 -4.88 20.47 -9.28
CA TRP A 104 -5.58 19.78 -10.35
C TRP A 104 -6.98 20.35 -10.58
N ASP A 105 -7.45 20.33 -11.83
CA ASP A 105 -8.86 20.48 -12.12
C ASP A 105 -9.62 19.25 -11.61
N MET A 106 -10.22 19.39 -10.43
CA MET A 106 -10.92 18.29 -9.74
C MET A 106 -12.12 17.78 -10.54
N THR A 107 -12.78 18.61 -11.34
CA THR A 107 -13.90 18.19 -12.20
C THR A 107 -13.41 17.23 -13.28
N SER A 108 -12.33 17.58 -13.95
CA SER A 108 -11.70 16.71 -14.95
C SER A 108 -11.13 15.46 -14.30
N TYR A 109 -10.48 15.60 -13.14
CA TYR A 109 -9.93 14.47 -12.38
C TYR A 109 -11.00 13.44 -12.04
N HIS A 110 -12.13 13.84 -11.45
CA HIS A 110 -13.20 12.92 -11.08
C HIS A 110 -13.76 12.17 -12.29
N LYS A 111 -14.01 12.88 -13.40
CA LYS A 111 -14.52 12.25 -14.62
C LYS A 111 -13.56 11.18 -15.18
N VAL A 112 -12.26 11.47 -15.20
CA VAL A 112 -11.25 10.51 -15.64
C VAL A 112 -11.18 9.32 -14.67
N HIS A 113 -11.12 9.61 -13.36
CA HIS A 113 -11.05 8.58 -12.34
C HIS A 113 -12.25 7.62 -12.37
N GLU A 114 -13.49 8.12 -12.47
CA GLU A 114 -14.70 7.28 -12.62
C GLU A 114 -14.59 6.36 -13.84
N THR A 115 -14.14 6.88 -14.99
CA THR A 115 -13.95 6.08 -16.19
C THR A 115 -12.91 4.97 -15.98
N LEU A 116 -11.80 5.27 -15.32
CA LEU A 116 -10.76 4.30 -15.00
C LEU A 116 -11.25 3.23 -14.01
N ILE A 117 -12.10 3.59 -13.05
CA ILE A 117 -12.74 2.64 -12.12
C ILE A 117 -13.64 1.65 -12.90
N ASP A 118 -14.45 2.14 -13.83
CA ASP A 118 -15.29 1.27 -14.66
C ASP A 118 -14.43 0.28 -15.45
N MET A 119 -13.32 0.73 -16.01
CA MET A 119 -12.38 -0.15 -16.72
C MET A 119 -11.66 -1.11 -15.78
N PHE A 120 -11.27 -0.67 -14.57
CA PHE A 120 -10.63 -1.51 -13.57
C PHE A 120 -11.51 -2.70 -13.17
N GLN A 121 -12.84 -2.52 -13.07
CA GLN A 121 -13.79 -3.59 -12.75
C GLN A 121 -13.81 -4.71 -13.78
N LEU A 122 -13.34 -4.45 -15.00
CA LEU A 122 -13.23 -5.46 -16.06
C LEU A 122 -11.97 -6.32 -15.94
N LEU A 123 -11.01 -5.93 -15.09
CA LEU A 123 -9.82 -6.73 -14.85
C LEU A 123 -10.15 -7.94 -13.98
N PRO A 124 -9.77 -9.16 -14.38
CA PRO A 124 -10.01 -10.36 -13.56
C PRO A 124 -9.12 -10.41 -12.30
N ASN A 125 -7.99 -9.72 -12.32
CA ASN A 125 -7.01 -9.64 -11.24
C ASN A 125 -6.10 -8.42 -11.43
N THR A 126 -5.20 -8.21 -10.48
CA THR A 126 -4.27 -7.08 -10.47
C THR A 126 -2.81 -7.46 -10.80
N LEU A 127 -2.57 -8.63 -11.39
CA LEU A 127 -1.21 -9.02 -11.84
C LEU A 127 -0.63 -7.94 -12.75
N GLY A 128 0.61 -7.54 -12.50
CA GLY A 128 1.30 -6.48 -13.25
C GLY A 128 0.75 -5.08 -13.03
N ALA A 129 -0.17 -4.86 -12.08
CA ALA A 129 -0.73 -3.54 -11.80
C ALA A 129 0.08 -2.73 -10.78
N PHE A 130 0.82 -3.39 -9.88
CA PHE A 130 1.59 -2.74 -8.83
C PHE A 130 3.04 -3.23 -8.83
N GLY A 131 3.96 -2.36 -8.44
CA GLY A 131 5.38 -2.71 -8.39
C GLY A 131 6.28 -1.62 -8.93
N LYS A 132 7.50 -2.00 -9.30
CA LYS A 132 8.46 -1.10 -9.92
C LYS A 132 8.06 -0.78 -11.37
N LYS A 133 8.48 0.39 -11.84
CA LYS A 133 8.17 0.88 -13.18
C LYS A 133 8.49 -0.13 -14.29
N GLU A 134 9.61 -0.83 -14.16
CA GLU A 134 10.07 -1.83 -15.14
C GLU A 134 9.30 -3.15 -15.10
N ASN A 135 8.53 -3.41 -14.04
CA ASN A 135 7.84 -4.69 -13.80
C ASN A 135 6.33 -4.61 -14.04
N VAL A 136 5.77 -3.42 -14.19
CA VAL A 136 4.32 -3.24 -14.36
C VAL A 136 3.91 -3.12 -15.82
N ASP A 137 2.72 -3.61 -16.15
CA ASP A 137 2.06 -3.27 -17.42
C ASP A 137 1.49 -1.85 -17.32
N PRO A 138 1.82 -0.92 -18.25
CA PRO A 138 1.41 0.48 -18.14
C PRO A 138 -0.11 0.69 -18.07
N ILE A 139 -0.89 -0.13 -18.76
CA ILE A 139 -2.36 -0.01 -18.74
C ILE A 139 -2.90 -0.55 -17.41
N ARG A 140 -2.43 -1.72 -16.98
CA ARG A 140 -2.83 -2.30 -15.70
C ARG A 140 -2.40 -1.43 -14.53
N PHE A 141 -1.25 -0.79 -14.61
CA PHE A 141 -0.77 0.17 -13.60
C PHE A 141 -1.72 1.36 -13.44
N ILE A 142 -2.15 1.99 -14.54
CA ILE A 142 -3.10 3.11 -14.50
C ILE A 142 -4.44 2.67 -13.91
N LEU A 143 -4.97 1.54 -14.36
CA LEU A 143 -6.24 1.01 -13.88
C LEU A 143 -6.14 0.58 -12.40
N GLY A 144 -5.09 -0.13 -12.02
CA GLY A 144 -4.84 -0.55 -10.65
C GLY A 144 -4.67 0.63 -9.69
N SER A 145 -3.94 1.66 -10.10
CA SER A 145 -3.74 2.88 -9.30
C SER A 145 -5.05 3.65 -9.09
N ALA A 146 -5.95 3.65 -10.07
CA ALA A 146 -7.28 4.22 -9.92
C ALA A 146 -8.17 3.39 -8.98
N GLY A 147 -8.09 2.06 -9.06
CA GLY A 147 -8.89 1.13 -8.25
C GLY A 147 -8.39 0.95 -6.81
N GLY A 148 -7.10 1.17 -6.56
CA GLY A 148 -6.51 0.96 -5.24
C GLY A 148 -5.07 1.46 -5.15
N TYR A 149 -4.89 2.77 -4.94
CA TYR A 149 -3.56 3.35 -4.77
C TYR A 149 -2.78 2.67 -3.62
N GLY A 150 -1.52 2.33 -3.88
CA GLY A 150 -0.67 1.66 -2.89
C GLY A 150 -0.96 0.17 -2.74
N GLY A 151 -1.39 -0.51 -3.81
CA GLY A 151 -1.45 -1.96 -3.86
C GLY A 151 -0.07 -2.60 -3.71
N LEU A 152 -0.01 -3.77 -3.08
CA LEU A 152 1.22 -4.55 -2.99
C LEU A 152 1.58 -5.13 -4.37
N PRO A 153 2.87 -5.26 -4.70
CA PRO A 153 3.33 -5.99 -5.87
C PRO A 153 2.85 -7.44 -5.88
N GLU A 154 2.81 -8.06 -7.05
CA GLU A 154 2.32 -9.44 -7.20
C GLU A 154 3.15 -10.50 -6.47
N GLU A 155 4.41 -10.19 -6.16
CA GLU A 155 5.29 -11.03 -5.33
C GLU A 155 4.90 -11.00 -3.84
N ASP A 156 4.15 -9.99 -3.40
CA ASP A 156 3.75 -9.79 -2.01
C ASP A 156 2.24 -10.01 -1.79
N ALA A 157 1.41 -9.84 -2.82
CA ALA A 157 -0.04 -10.06 -2.71
C ALA A 157 -0.70 -10.34 -4.06
N PHE A 158 -1.67 -11.22 -4.05
CA PHE A 158 -2.56 -11.48 -5.18
C PHE A 158 -3.96 -10.96 -4.89
N TYR A 159 -4.44 -10.04 -5.71
CA TYR A 159 -5.80 -9.51 -5.62
C TYR A 159 -6.63 -10.08 -6.75
N MET A 160 -7.72 -10.75 -6.40
CA MET A 160 -8.64 -11.35 -7.35
C MET A 160 -10.02 -10.72 -7.19
N ASN A 161 -10.56 -10.17 -8.27
CA ASN A 161 -11.92 -9.66 -8.31
C ASN A 161 -12.86 -10.82 -8.59
N VAL A 162 -13.72 -11.16 -7.63
CA VAL A 162 -14.73 -12.20 -7.79
C VAL A 162 -16.12 -11.57 -7.73
N ASN A 163 -16.84 -11.64 -8.85
CA ASN A 163 -18.25 -11.34 -8.87
C ASN A 163 -19.02 -12.66 -8.98
N PRO A 164 -19.70 -13.13 -7.92
CA PRO A 164 -20.41 -14.40 -7.94
C PRO A 164 -21.66 -14.39 -8.83
N GLY A 165 -22.10 -13.22 -9.31
CA GLY A 165 -23.28 -13.08 -10.15
C GLY A 165 -24.59 -13.53 -9.48
N LEU A 166 -24.63 -13.57 -8.17
CA LEU A 166 -25.70 -14.14 -7.37
C LEU A 166 -26.42 -13.04 -6.57
N SER A 167 -27.70 -13.27 -6.25
CA SER A 167 -28.48 -12.41 -5.36
C SER A 167 -27.96 -12.47 -3.91
N ASP A 168 -28.39 -11.56 -3.04
CA ASP A 168 -28.01 -11.53 -1.63
C ASP A 168 -28.12 -12.90 -0.96
N GLY A 169 -27.09 -13.29 -0.20
CA GLY A 169 -27.02 -14.58 0.45
C GLY A 169 -25.72 -14.82 1.20
N LYS A 170 -25.59 -16.03 1.74
CA LYS A 170 -24.33 -16.52 2.30
C LYS A 170 -23.61 -17.32 1.23
N TYR A 171 -22.36 -17.01 1.01
CA TYR A 171 -21.51 -17.72 0.04
C TYR A 171 -20.31 -18.29 0.77
N GLU A 172 -19.85 -19.44 0.30
CA GLU A 172 -18.62 -20.07 0.73
C GLU A 172 -17.68 -20.14 -0.48
N MET A 173 -16.45 -19.71 -0.29
CA MET A 173 -15.40 -19.81 -1.28
C MET A 173 -14.25 -20.62 -0.69
N THR A 174 -13.87 -21.71 -1.36
CA THR A 174 -12.70 -22.52 -0.97
C THR A 174 -11.55 -22.18 -1.90
N LEU A 175 -10.46 -21.67 -1.34
CA LEU A 175 -9.20 -21.47 -2.04
C LEU A 175 -8.30 -22.67 -1.74
N LYS A 176 -7.70 -23.27 -2.79
CA LYS A 176 -6.73 -24.35 -2.68
C LYS A 176 -5.36 -23.84 -3.05
N ASP A 177 -4.34 -24.43 -2.43
CA ASP A 177 -2.93 -24.15 -2.75
C ASP A 177 -2.57 -22.64 -2.63
N VAL A 178 -3.17 -21.94 -1.68
CA VAL A 178 -2.77 -20.56 -1.37
C VAL A 178 -1.44 -20.56 -0.63
N PRO A 179 -0.52 -19.64 -1.00
CA PRO A 179 0.72 -19.45 -0.24
C PRO A 179 0.40 -19.07 1.22
N VAL A 180 1.16 -19.62 2.16
CA VAL A 180 1.06 -19.32 3.60
C VAL A 180 2.15 -18.33 3.98
#